data_cdcab44424fb07122bcabab2820f2658
#
_entry.id   cdcab44424fb07122bcabab2820f2658
#
_cell.length_a   1.000
_cell.length_b   1.000
_cell.length_c   1.000
_cell.angle_alpha   90.00
_cell.angle_beta   90.00
_cell.angle_gamma   90.00
#
_symmetry.space_group_name_H-M   'P 1'
#
loop_
_entity.id
_entity.type
_entity.pdbx_description
1 polymer ?
#
loop_
_entity_poly.entity_id
_entity_poly.type
_entity_poly.pdbx_seq_one_letter_code
_entity_poly.pdbx_strand_id
1 'polypeptide(L)'
;MWVHITGELSPVPPIIVYEYQKTRHSDHPKMYYKDFDGILMTDGLEQYHKLERDLAGVKNANCMAHARRHFSNAIKAIGKSNPEAVEASVAYKALVRIGAIYDLEGALKELTPEERLNERQASIKPLVEEFFAWLRKIQADRSVLPKSETAKGINYCLNQEAYLKVFLSDGEVPIDNLASERALRTFTIGRKNWMTINTVRGADASAIIY
;
A
#
# COMPACT_ATOMS: atom_id res chain seq x y z
N MET A 1 -11.54 -11.15 -8.74
CA MET A 1 -12.20 -10.61 -7.54
C MET A 1 -11.54 -9.29 -7.20
N TRP A 2 -12.34 -8.24 -7.09
CA TRP A 2 -11.97 -6.93 -6.59
C TRP A 2 -12.56 -6.77 -5.20
N VAL A 3 -11.92 -5.99 -4.34
CA VAL A 3 -12.43 -5.64 -3.02
C VAL A 3 -12.37 -4.15 -2.86
N HIS A 4 -13.50 -3.56 -2.54
CA HIS A 4 -13.65 -2.15 -2.24
C HIS A 4 -14.02 -2.03 -0.76
N ILE A 5 -13.31 -1.17 -0.03
CA ILE A 5 -13.52 -1.01 1.42
C ILE A 5 -13.47 0.48 1.76
N THR A 6 -14.35 0.91 2.66
CA THR A 6 -14.23 2.24 3.25
C THR A 6 -12.93 2.36 4.05
N GLY A 7 -12.37 3.56 4.12
CA GLY A 7 -11.11 3.79 4.82
C GLY A 7 -11.14 3.28 6.26
N GLU A 8 -10.08 2.59 6.70
CA GLU A 8 -9.94 2.03 8.05
C GLU A 8 -9.97 3.11 9.14
N LEU A 9 -9.59 4.34 8.79
CA LEU A 9 -9.58 5.51 9.68
C LEU A 9 -10.81 6.40 9.52
N SER A 10 -11.77 5.99 8.68
CA SER A 10 -13.04 6.70 8.52
C SER A 10 -13.92 6.54 9.77
N PRO A 11 -14.64 7.58 10.18
CA PRO A 11 -15.54 7.51 11.33
C PRO A 11 -16.81 6.69 11.07
N VAL A 12 -17.08 6.33 9.79
CA VAL A 12 -18.23 5.49 9.45
C VAL A 12 -17.91 4.01 9.61
N PRO A 13 -18.91 3.16 9.90
CA PRO A 13 -18.69 1.71 9.95
C PRO A 13 -18.10 1.19 8.65
N PRO A 14 -17.18 0.19 8.70
CA PRO A 14 -16.54 -0.34 7.52
C PRO A 14 -17.55 -1.04 6.60
N ILE A 15 -17.56 -0.63 5.34
CA ILE A 15 -18.31 -1.28 4.26
C ILE A 15 -17.29 -2.01 3.39
N ILE A 16 -17.51 -3.31 3.18
CA ILE A 16 -16.67 -4.14 2.34
C ILE A 16 -17.53 -4.66 1.19
N VAL A 17 -17.12 -4.36 -0.05
CA VAL A 17 -17.81 -4.84 -1.25
C VAL A 17 -16.87 -5.72 -2.05
N TYR A 18 -17.34 -6.93 -2.35
CA TYR A 18 -16.65 -7.86 -3.23
C TYR A 18 -17.29 -7.81 -4.62
N GLU A 19 -16.45 -7.67 -5.64
CA GLU A 19 -16.89 -7.63 -7.02
C GLU A 19 -16.12 -8.65 -7.85
N TYR A 20 -16.83 -9.52 -8.56
CA TYR A 20 -16.21 -10.41 -9.53
C TYR A 20 -16.15 -9.77 -10.90
N GLN A 21 -14.97 -9.78 -11.50
CA GLN A 21 -14.75 -9.40 -12.90
C GLN A 21 -13.90 -10.48 -13.59
N LYS A 22 -14.22 -10.76 -14.86
CA LYS A 22 -13.51 -11.78 -15.66
C LYS A 22 -12.05 -11.43 -15.93
N THR A 23 -11.72 -10.15 -15.95
CA THR A 23 -10.38 -9.65 -16.25
C THR A 23 -9.90 -8.66 -15.17
N ARG A 24 -8.65 -8.25 -15.25
CA ARG A 24 -8.09 -7.14 -14.45
C ARG A 24 -7.96 -5.86 -15.27
N HIS A 25 -8.82 -5.67 -16.27
CA HIS A 25 -8.76 -4.47 -17.10
C HIS A 25 -9.10 -3.22 -16.29
N SER A 26 -8.47 -2.09 -16.63
CA SER A 26 -8.66 -0.81 -15.92
C SER A 26 -10.07 -0.22 -16.04
N ASP A 27 -10.86 -0.68 -17.01
CA ASP A 27 -12.23 -0.20 -17.20
C ASP A 27 -13.18 -0.62 -16.07
N HIS A 28 -12.91 -1.76 -15.40
CA HIS A 28 -13.73 -2.21 -14.28
C HIS A 28 -13.66 -1.23 -13.10
N PRO A 29 -12.50 -0.92 -12.50
CA PRO A 29 -12.44 0.07 -11.44
C PRO A 29 -12.82 1.47 -11.95
N LYS A 30 -12.58 1.82 -13.22
CA LYS A 30 -13.01 3.10 -13.79
C LYS A 30 -14.53 3.25 -13.78
N MET A 31 -15.27 2.18 -14.14
CA MET A 31 -16.73 2.19 -14.10
C MET A 31 -17.25 2.26 -12.66
N TYR A 32 -16.61 1.54 -11.74
CA TYR A 32 -16.99 1.51 -10.33
C TYR A 32 -16.81 2.87 -9.65
N TYR A 33 -15.69 3.56 -9.93
CA TYR A 33 -15.33 4.83 -9.31
C TYR A 33 -15.69 6.08 -10.14
N LYS A 34 -16.51 5.95 -11.19
CA LYS A 34 -16.82 7.07 -12.10
C LYS A 34 -17.40 8.31 -11.42
N ASP A 35 -18.18 8.12 -10.35
CA ASP A 35 -18.85 9.17 -9.58
C ASP A 35 -18.18 9.35 -8.18
N PHE A 36 -17.02 8.75 -7.96
CA PHE A 36 -16.28 8.86 -6.71
C PHE A 36 -15.46 10.16 -6.69
N ASP A 37 -15.53 10.86 -5.56
CA ASP A 37 -14.69 12.01 -5.27
C ASP A 37 -13.96 11.78 -3.93
N GLY A 38 -12.63 11.68 -3.99
CA GLY A 38 -11.82 11.43 -2.81
C GLY A 38 -10.50 10.72 -3.08
N ILE A 39 -9.92 10.17 -2.02
CA ILE A 39 -8.61 9.51 -2.05
C ILE A 39 -8.81 7.99 -2.06
N LEU A 40 -8.24 7.32 -3.05
CA LEU A 40 -8.26 5.87 -3.21
C LEU A 40 -6.92 5.27 -2.81
N MET A 41 -6.86 4.56 -1.67
CA MET A 41 -5.67 3.83 -1.22
C MET A 41 -5.54 2.51 -1.96
N THR A 42 -4.41 2.30 -2.66
CA THR A 42 -4.18 1.15 -3.53
C THR A 42 -2.82 0.49 -3.32
N ASP A 43 -2.59 -0.63 -4.00
CA ASP A 43 -1.30 -1.34 -4.02
C ASP A 43 -0.26 -0.74 -4.99
N GLY A 44 -0.63 0.33 -5.72
CA GLY A 44 0.25 1.02 -6.65
C GLY A 44 0.35 0.36 -8.04
N LEU A 45 -0.62 -0.48 -8.43
CA LEU A 45 -0.71 -0.97 -9.81
C LEU A 45 -1.04 0.17 -10.77
N GLU A 46 -0.47 0.11 -11.98
CA GLU A 46 -0.64 1.12 -13.03
C GLU A 46 -2.11 1.41 -13.37
N GLN A 47 -3.00 0.43 -13.23
CA GLN A 47 -4.43 0.61 -13.45
C GLN A 47 -5.01 1.69 -12.53
N TYR A 48 -4.54 1.80 -11.29
CA TYR A 48 -5.01 2.79 -10.34
C TYR A 48 -4.43 4.18 -10.61
N HIS A 49 -3.18 4.26 -11.04
CA HIS A 49 -2.60 5.53 -11.52
C HIS A 49 -3.35 6.06 -12.76
N LYS A 50 -3.84 5.14 -13.61
CA LYS A 50 -4.69 5.51 -14.74
C LYS A 50 -6.04 6.07 -14.29
N LEU A 51 -6.63 5.56 -13.19
CA LEU A 51 -7.87 6.11 -12.66
C LEU A 51 -7.74 7.58 -12.29
N GLU A 52 -6.67 7.97 -11.58
CA GLU A 52 -6.42 9.37 -11.23
C GLU A 52 -6.26 10.26 -12.46
N ARG A 53 -5.66 9.76 -13.55
CA ARG A 53 -5.55 10.50 -14.81
C ARG A 53 -6.88 10.64 -15.55
N ASP A 54 -7.74 9.64 -15.45
CA ASP A 54 -8.98 9.53 -16.22
C ASP A 54 -10.21 10.09 -15.49
N LEU A 55 -10.20 10.19 -14.16
CA LEU A 55 -11.30 10.59 -13.29
C LEU A 55 -10.89 11.78 -12.43
N ALA A 56 -11.44 12.94 -12.67
CA ALA A 56 -11.05 14.19 -12.02
C ALA A 56 -11.24 14.19 -10.48
N GLY A 57 -12.23 13.42 -9.96
CA GLY A 57 -12.49 13.30 -8.52
C GLY A 57 -11.60 12.30 -7.79
N VAL A 58 -10.81 11.49 -8.50
CA VAL A 58 -10.00 10.43 -7.88
C VAL A 58 -8.57 10.90 -7.67
N LYS A 59 -8.11 10.87 -6.42
CA LYS A 59 -6.69 10.97 -6.08
C LYS A 59 -6.17 9.62 -5.61
N ASN A 60 -5.11 9.10 -6.21
CA ASN A 60 -4.53 7.82 -5.82
C ASN A 60 -3.52 7.98 -4.69
N ALA A 61 -3.59 7.10 -3.69
CA ALA A 61 -2.58 6.94 -2.64
C ALA A 61 -2.01 5.52 -2.71
N ASN A 62 -0.71 5.38 -2.51
CA ASN A 62 -0.05 4.08 -2.54
C ASN A 62 0.30 3.57 -1.14
N CYS A 63 0.23 2.26 -1.01
CA CYS A 63 0.47 1.51 0.19
C CYS A 63 1.96 1.46 0.57
N MET A 64 2.32 1.99 1.73
CA MET A 64 3.68 1.92 2.28
C MET A 64 4.11 0.48 2.62
N ALA A 65 3.17 -0.42 2.93
CA ALA A 65 3.50 -1.83 3.18
C ALA A 65 4.06 -2.53 1.93
N HIS A 66 3.66 -2.11 0.73
CA HIS A 66 4.25 -2.61 -0.52
C HIS A 66 5.70 -2.12 -0.69
N ALA A 67 5.99 -0.86 -0.39
CA ALA A 67 7.36 -0.34 -0.35
C ALA A 67 8.22 -1.14 0.66
N ARG A 68 7.72 -1.36 1.86
CA ARG A 68 8.38 -2.16 2.91
C ARG A 68 8.66 -3.59 2.46
N ARG A 69 7.75 -4.20 1.70
CA ARG A 69 7.86 -5.60 1.21
C ARG A 69 9.08 -5.80 0.31
N HIS A 70 9.44 -4.84 -0.53
CA HIS A 70 10.65 -4.92 -1.36
C HIS A 70 11.91 -5.06 -0.52
N PHE A 71 12.07 -4.25 0.52
CA PHE A 71 13.22 -4.34 1.41
C PHE A 71 13.22 -5.61 2.26
N SER A 72 12.05 -6.07 2.71
CA SER A 72 11.92 -7.36 3.40
C SER A 72 12.35 -8.54 2.51
N ASN A 73 12.03 -8.50 1.23
CA ASN A 73 12.47 -9.53 0.27
C ASN A 73 13.99 -9.47 0.05
N ALA A 74 14.57 -8.27 0.02
CA ALA A 74 16.02 -8.11 -0.05
C ALA A 74 16.73 -8.73 1.17
N ILE A 75 16.20 -8.54 2.38
CA ILE A 75 16.73 -9.20 3.60
C ILE A 75 16.63 -10.72 3.49
N LYS A 76 15.51 -11.26 3.00
CA LYS A 76 15.36 -12.71 2.79
C LYS A 76 16.40 -13.26 1.82
N ALA A 77 16.76 -12.48 0.80
CA ALA A 77 17.78 -12.87 -0.18
C ALA A 77 19.21 -12.88 0.40
N ILE A 78 19.52 -12.03 1.37
CA ILE A 78 20.80 -12.06 2.11
C ILE A 78 20.89 -13.33 2.97
N GLY A 79 19.76 -13.80 3.50
CA GLY A 79 19.66 -14.98 4.34
C GLY A 79 19.81 -14.70 5.83
N LYS A 80 19.15 -15.53 6.65
CA LYS A 80 19.10 -15.37 8.11
C LYS A 80 20.39 -15.79 8.82
N SER A 81 21.28 -16.49 8.14
CA SER A 81 22.51 -17.03 8.70
C SER A 81 23.64 -16.00 8.86
N ASN A 82 23.44 -14.79 8.37
CA ASN A 82 24.44 -13.71 8.47
C ASN A 82 23.80 -12.41 9.02
N PRO A 83 23.57 -12.31 10.34
CA PRO A 83 22.95 -11.14 10.96
C PRO A 83 23.72 -9.84 10.70
N GLU A 84 25.05 -9.88 10.78
CA GLU A 84 25.90 -8.70 10.56
C GLU A 84 25.75 -8.14 9.15
N ALA A 85 25.72 -8.99 8.12
CA ALA A 85 25.48 -8.57 6.75
C ALA A 85 24.06 -8.01 6.55
N VAL A 86 23.07 -8.55 7.28
CA VAL A 86 21.70 -8.01 7.27
C VAL A 86 21.70 -6.62 7.84
N GLU A 87 22.24 -6.39 9.04
CA GLU A 87 22.24 -5.08 9.72
C GLU A 87 23.04 -4.02 8.96
N ALA A 88 24.14 -4.40 8.33
CA ALA A 88 24.95 -3.52 7.49
C ALA A 88 24.23 -3.10 6.21
N SER A 89 23.24 -3.89 5.76
CA SER A 89 22.60 -3.71 4.46
C SER A 89 21.75 -2.42 4.36
N VAL A 90 21.70 -1.85 3.16
CA VAL A 90 20.79 -0.74 2.84
C VAL A 90 19.33 -1.13 3.05
N ALA A 91 18.96 -2.39 2.76
CA ALA A 91 17.61 -2.89 2.95
C ALA A 91 17.18 -2.86 4.42
N TYR A 92 18.04 -3.26 5.35
CA TYR A 92 17.76 -3.18 6.77
C TYR A 92 17.60 -1.75 7.25
N LYS A 93 18.51 -0.86 6.83
CA LYS A 93 18.43 0.58 7.14
C LYS A 93 17.15 1.23 6.62
N ALA A 94 16.63 0.77 5.47
CA ALA A 94 15.34 1.20 4.95
C ALA A 94 14.19 0.70 5.83
N LEU A 95 14.22 -0.58 6.24
CA LEU A 95 13.19 -1.15 7.12
C LEU A 95 13.12 -0.46 8.48
N VAL A 96 14.27 -0.10 9.07
CA VAL A 96 14.32 0.66 10.33
C VAL A 96 13.63 2.02 10.18
N ARG A 97 13.93 2.76 9.10
CA ARG A 97 13.30 4.07 8.83
C ARG A 97 11.80 3.96 8.60
N ILE A 98 11.37 3.00 7.79
CA ILE A 98 9.95 2.72 7.58
C ILE A 98 9.29 2.29 8.90
N GLY A 99 9.98 1.48 9.71
CA GLY A 99 9.50 1.08 11.04
C GLY A 99 9.20 2.27 11.93
N ALA A 100 10.12 3.23 12.03
CA ALA A 100 9.92 4.45 12.81
C ALA A 100 8.69 5.26 12.36
N ILE A 101 8.43 5.33 11.04
CA ILE A 101 7.22 5.96 10.50
C ILE A 101 5.96 5.21 10.98
N TYR A 102 5.96 3.87 10.91
CA TYR A 102 4.83 3.05 11.34
C TYR A 102 4.60 3.12 12.86
N ASP A 103 5.66 3.20 13.66
CA ASP A 103 5.56 3.30 15.13
C ASP A 103 4.85 4.59 15.53
N LEU A 104 5.21 5.73 14.91
CA LEU A 104 4.51 6.99 15.13
C LEU A 104 3.07 6.93 14.60
N GLU A 105 2.85 6.45 13.38
CA GLU A 105 1.49 6.33 12.81
C GLU A 105 0.58 5.45 13.67
N GLY A 106 1.15 4.38 14.25
CA GLY A 106 0.43 3.49 15.16
C GLY A 106 -0.09 4.18 16.43
N ALA A 107 0.63 5.19 16.93
CA ALA A 107 0.23 5.97 18.09
C ALA A 107 -0.91 6.95 17.80
N LEU A 108 -1.18 7.24 16.51
CA LEU A 108 -2.19 8.21 16.11
C LEU A 108 -3.58 7.61 15.86
N LYS A 109 -3.77 6.31 16.03
CA LYS A 109 -5.01 5.60 15.64
C LYS A 109 -6.27 6.14 16.31
N GLU A 110 -6.17 6.49 17.59
CA GLU A 110 -7.30 6.96 18.38
C GLU A 110 -7.57 8.46 18.25
N LEU A 111 -6.73 9.19 17.54
CA LEU A 111 -6.90 10.61 17.30
C LEU A 111 -7.99 10.88 16.27
N THR A 112 -8.62 12.04 16.37
CA THR A 112 -9.50 12.55 15.32
C THR A 112 -8.73 12.76 14.01
N PRO A 113 -9.39 12.78 12.84
CA PRO A 113 -8.72 13.05 11.57
C PRO A 113 -7.90 14.35 11.56
N GLU A 114 -8.42 15.41 12.17
CA GLU A 114 -7.74 16.70 12.26
C GLU A 114 -6.47 16.63 13.14
N GLU A 115 -6.59 16.05 14.34
CA GLU A 115 -5.44 15.85 15.23
C GLU A 115 -4.40 14.96 14.60
N ARG A 116 -4.81 13.88 13.95
CA ARG A 116 -3.93 12.96 13.22
C ARG A 116 -3.19 13.67 12.09
N LEU A 117 -3.88 14.51 11.31
CA LEU A 117 -3.24 15.29 10.26
C LEU A 117 -2.19 16.24 10.84
N ASN A 118 -2.50 16.94 11.92
CA ASN A 118 -1.57 17.86 12.57
C ASN A 118 -0.32 17.13 13.07
N GLU A 119 -0.49 15.98 13.73
CA GLU A 119 0.63 15.16 14.21
C GLU A 119 1.44 14.58 13.05
N ARG A 120 0.81 14.16 11.96
CA ARG A 120 1.50 13.72 10.75
C ARG A 120 2.39 14.82 10.17
N GLN A 121 1.91 16.04 10.10
CA GLN A 121 2.69 17.18 9.61
C GLN A 121 3.86 17.54 10.55
N ALA A 122 3.65 17.46 11.88
CA ALA A 122 4.67 17.79 12.87
C ALA A 122 5.76 16.72 13.01
N SER A 123 5.37 15.45 13.09
CA SER A 123 6.25 14.36 13.52
C SER A 123 6.61 13.36 12.43
N ILE A 124 5.65 12.98 11.56
CA ILE A 124 5.84 11.92 10.55
C ILE A 124 6.43 12.45 9.25
N LYS A 125 5.94 13.59 8.78
CA LYS A 125 6.41 14.20 7.52
C LYS A 125 7.92 14.43 7.48
N PRO A 126 8.58 14.95 8.54
CA PRO A 126 10.04 15.08 8.56
C PRO A 126 10.75 13.75 8.34
N LEU A 127 10.29 12.65 8.96
CA LEU A 127 10.88 11.32 8.78
C LEU A 127 10.68 10.78 7.37
N VAL A 128 9.50 11.01 6.79
CA VAL A 128 9.21 10.61 5.40
C VAL A 128 10.11 11.38 4.44
N GLU A 129 10.28 12.70 4.62
CA GLU A 129 11.18 13.51 3.78
C GLU A 129 12.65 13.07 3.93
N GLU A 130 13.10 12.81 5.16
CA GLU A 130 14.45 12.27 5.42
C GLU A 130 14.64 10.91 4.73
N PHE A 131 13.66 10.02 4.82
CA PHE A 131 13.70 8.71 4.18
C PHE A 131 13.89 8.83 2.65
N PHE A 132 13.11 9.66 1.99
CA PHE A 132 13.23 9.85 0.54
C PHE A 132 14.53 10.57 0.15
N ALA A 133 14.98 11.56 0.93
CA ALA A 133 16.28 12.21 0.72
C ALA A 133 17.42 11.20 0.84
N TRP A 134 17.37 10.32 1.84
CA TRP A 134 18.33 9.24 2.03
C TRP A 134 18.32 8.24 0.87
N LEU A 135 17.14 7.82 0.37
CA LEU A 135 17.05 6.93 -0.80
C LEU A 135 17.70 7.53 -2.04
N ARG A 136 17.47 8.83 -2.30
CA ARG A 136 18.10 9.54 -3.43
C ARG A 136 19.62 9.57 -3.29
N LYS A 137 20.13 9.77 -2.08
CA LYS A 137 21.58 9.72 -1.81
C LYS A 137 22.14 8.33 -2.11
N ILE A 138 21.49 7.26 -1.61
CA ILE A 138 21.92 5.88 -1.87
C ILE A 138 21.89 5.55 -3.37
N GLN A 139 20.88 6.02 -4.10
CA GLN A 139 20.79 5.81 -5.55
C GLN A 139 21.94 6.53 -6.30
N ALA A 140 22.26 7.77 -5.88
CA ALA A 140 23.34 8.55 -6.49
C ALA A 140 24.73 7.95 -6.20
N ASP A 141 24.96 7.43 -5.00
CA ASP A 141 26.24 6.81 -4.59
C ASP A 141 26.53 5.49 -5.33
N ARG A 142 25.53 4.93 -6.04
CA ARG A 142 25.62 3.63 -6.74
C ARG A 142 26.14 2.48 -5.87
N SER A 143 25.95 2.58 -4.56
CA SER A 143 26.40 1.59 -3.57
C SER A 143 25.57 0.30 -3.59
N VAL A 144 24.46 0.29 -4.33
CA VAL A 144 23.56 -0.86 -4.45
C VAL A 144 23.68 -1.46 -5.86
N LEU A 145 23.86 -2.78 -5.92
CA LEU A 145 23.96 -3.50 -7.19
C LEU A 145 22.69 -3.29 -8.04
N PRO A 146 22.83 -2.88 -9.31
CA PRO A 146 21.72 -2.78 -10.24
C PRO A 146 20.93 -4.09 -10.32
N LYS A 147 19.60 -4.02 -10.45
CA LYS A 147 18.68 -5.17 -10.51
C LYS A 147 18.59 -6.02 -9.24
N SER A 148 19.31 -5.69 -8.15
CA SER A 148 19.10 -6.35 -6.85
C SER A 148 17.71 -6.04 -6.28
N GLU A 149 17.22 -6.86 -5.33
CA GLU A 149 15.94 -6.60 -4.65
C GLU A 149 15.96 -5.25 -3.91
N THR A 150 17.11 -4.86 -3.35
CA THR A 150 17.29 -3.53 -2.74
C THR A 150 17.13 -2.41 -3.76
N ALA A 151 17.74 -2.53 -4.94
CA ALA A 151 17.60 -1.54 -6.02
C ALA A 151 16.15 -1.43 -6.51
N LYS A 152 15.44 -2.55 -6.63
CA LYS A 152 14.00 -2.56 -6.95
C LYS A 152 13.20 -1.80 -5.92
N GLY A 153 13.48 -2.00 -4.62
CA GLY A 153 12.81 -1.28 -3.54
C GLY A 153 13.07 0.23 -3.59
N ILE A 154 14.31 0.65 -3.80
CA ILE A 154 14.66 2.07 -3.94
C ILE A 154 13.93 2.69 -5.13
N ASN A 155 14.00 2.05 -6.29
CA ASN A 155 13.35 2.55 -7.51
C ASN A 155 11.82 2.62 -7.35
N TYR A 156 11.21 1.59 -6.72
CA TYR A 156 9.79 1.61 -6.41
C TYR A 156 9.43 2.83 -5.55
N CYS A 157 10.13 3.03 -4.44
CA CYS A 157 9.87 4.16 -3.54
C CYS A 157 10.00 5.49 -4.27
N LEU A 158 11.11 5.73 -4.99
CA LEU A 158 11.36 6.99 -5.66
C LEU A 158 10.39 7.26 -6.80
N ASN A 159 10.01 6.25 -7.58
CA ASN A 159 9.04 6.38 -8.66
C ASN A 159 7.61 6.61 -8.13
N GLN A 160 7.30 6.13 -6.93
CA GLN A 160 5.99 6.21 -6.32
C GLN A 160 5.92 7.27 -5.20
N GLU A 161 6.95 8.10 -5.03
CA GLU A 161 7.08 9.04 -3.91
C GLU A 161 5.85 9.92 -3.73
N ALA A 162 5.35 10.51 -4.82
CA ALA A 162 4.19 11.40 -4.78
C ALA A 162 2.95 10.69 -4.21
N TYR A 163 2.73 9.44 -4.60
CA TYR A 163 1.59 8.63 -4.16
C TYR A 163 1.78 8.07 -2.75
N LEU A 164 3.01 7.70 -2.37
CA LEU A 164 3.34 7.22 -1.03
C LEU A 164 3.24 8.31 0.04
N LYS A 165 3.29 9.57 -0.36
CA LYS A 165 3.15 10.74 0.53
C LYS A 165 1.71 11.24 0.69
N VAL A 166 0.75 10.74 -0.10
CA VAL A 166 -0.63 11.25 -0.07
C VAL A 166 -1.27 11.13 1.30
N PHE A 167 -0.99 10.08 2.08
CA PHE A 167 -1.52 9.91 3.44
C PHE A 167 -1.16 11.07 4.39
N LEU A 168 -0.10 11.81 4.09
CA LEU A 168 0.28 13.01 4.87
C LEU A 168 -0.64 14.20 4.63
N SER A 169 -1.48 14.18 3.60
CA SER A 169 -2.36 15.31 3.24
C SER A 169 -3.75 15.22 3.84
N ASP A 170 -4.11 14.09 4.45
CA ASP A 170 -5.44 13.85 4.98
C ASP A 170 -5.39 12.86 6.14
N GLY A 171 -6.04 13.19 7.26
CA GLY A 171 -6.04 12.36 8.47
C GLY A 171 -6.92 11.11 8.38
N GLU A 172 -7.81 10.99 7.40
CA GLU A 172 -8.64 9.80 7.18
C GLU A 172 -7.96 8.77 6.27
N VAL A 173 -6.92 9.17 5.53
CA VAL A 173 -6.21 8.26 4.62
C VAL A 173 -5.22 7.38 5.40
N PRO A 174 -5.34 6.05 5.35
CA PRO A 174 -4.40 5.17 6.02
C PRO A 174 -3.03 5.17 5.32
N ILE A 175 -1.97 4.80 6.05
CA ILE A 175 -0.62 4.67 5.48
C ILE A 175 -0.48 3.47 4.53
N ASP A 176 -1.38 2.49 4.64
CA ASP A 176 -1.36 1.27 3.81
C ASP A 176 -2.78 0.72 3.54
N ASN A 177 -2.87 -0.26 2.66
CA ASN A 177 -4.11 -0.94 2.30
C ASN A 177 -4.25 -2.34 2.94
N LEU A 178 -3.60 -2.59 4.07
CA LEU A 178 -3.64 -3.90 4.73
C LEU A 178 -5.05 -4.31 5.17
N ALA A 179 -5.95 -3.37 5.41
CA ALA A 179 -7.36 -3.65 5.68
C ALA A 179 -8.03 -4.38 4.50
N SER A 180 -7.81 -3.91 3.27
CA SER A 180 -8.31 -4.56 2.05
C SER A 180 -7.69 -5.96 1.86
N GLU A 181 -6.38 -6.10 2.13
CA GLU A 181 -5.71 -7.41 2.06
C GLU A 181 -6.27 -8.38 3.11
N ARG A 182 -6.58 -7.90 4.32
CA ARG A 182 -7.25 -8.71 5.36
C ARG A 182 -8.64 -9.15 4.96
N ALA A 183 -9.44 -8.25 4.38
CA ALA A 183 -10.77 -8.56 3.85
C ALA A 183 -10.72 -9.67 2.79
N LEU A 184 -9.75 -9.59 1.86
CA LEU A 184 -9.53 -10.65 0.86
C LEU A 184 -9.16 -12.00 1.45
N ARG A 185 -8.55 -12.06 2.64
CA ARG A 185 -8.18 -13.34 3.27
C ARG A 185 -9.38 -14.22 3.58
N THR A 186 -10.48 -13.65 4.02
CA THR A 186 -11.73 -14.40 4.28
C THR A 186 -12.16 -15.14 3.03
N PHE A 187 -12.21 -14.46 1.90
CA PHE A 187 -12.52 -15.08 0.60
C PHE A 187 -11.48 -16.14 0.18
N THR A 188 -10.19 -15.87 0.37
CA THR A 188 -9.12 -16.81 -0.03
C THR A 188 -9.06 -18.06 0.86
N ILE A 189 -9.46 -17.96 2.13
CA ILE A 189 -9.63 -19.13 3.03
C ILE A 189 -10.79 -20.00 2.52
N GLY A 190 -11.94 -19.40 2.20
CA GLY A 190 -13.06 -20.10 1.57
C GLY A 190 -12.63 -20.83 0.28
N ARG A 191 -11.87 -20.16 -0.59
CA ARG A 191 -11.32 -20.76 -1.82
C ARG A 191 -10.45 -22.00 -1.56
N LYS A 192 -9.68 -22.03 -0.48
CA LYS A 192 -8.91 -23.23 -0.09
C LYS A 192 -9.81 -24.40 0.29
N ASN A 193 -10.96 -24.13 0.91
CA ASN A 193 -11.92 -25.15 1.31
C ASN A 193 -12.73 -25.69 0.13
N TRP A 194 -13.04 -24.85 -0.85
CA TRP A 194 -13.87 -25.22 -2.02
C TRP A 194 -13.06 -25.63 -3.25
N MET A 195 -11.75 -25.64 -3.13
CA MET A 195 -10.75 -26.02 -4.15
C MET A 195 -10.85 -25.26 -5.48
N THR A 196 -12.04 -25.02 -6.04
CA THR A 196 -12.22 -24.28 -7.30
C THR A 196 -13.59 -23.62 -7.37
N ILE A 197 -13.66 -22.45 -7.99
CA ILE A 197 -14.89 -21.84 -8.51
C ILE A 197 -14.87 -22.04 -10.02
N ASN A 198 -15.57 -23.07 -10.50
CA ASN A 198 -15.46 -23.53 -11.89
C ASN A 198 -16.34 -22.76 -12.88
N THR A 199 -17.19 -21.85 -12.41
CA THR A 199 -18.13 -21.12 -13.27
C THR A 199 -18.15 -19.63 -12.94
N VAL A 200 -18.48 -18.80 -13.93
CA VAL A 200 -18.70 -17.36 -13.74
C VAL A 200 -19.81 -17.11 -12.72
N ARG A 201 -20.94 -17.83 -12.84
CA ARG A 201 -22.07 -17.73 -11.89
C ARG A 201 -21.68 -18.10 -10.47
N GLY A 202 -20.80 -19.10 -10.28
CA GLY A 202 -20.26 -19.45 -8.96
C GLY A 202 -19.36 -18.35 -8.38
N ALA A 203 -18.60 -17.65 -9.22
CA ALA A 203 -17.79 -16.52 -8.80
C ALA A 203 -18.63 -15.29 -8.41
N ASP A 204 -19.68 -15.01 -9.18
CA ASP A 204 -20.66 -13.95 -8.88
C ASP A 204 -21.40 -14.25 -7.57
N ALA A 205 -21.91 -15.48 -7.39
CA ALA A 205 -22.57 -15.90 -6.16
C ALA A 205 -21.64 -15.78 -4.94
N SER A 206 -20.37 -16.16 -5.07
CA SER A 206 -19.38 -16.01 -4.00
C SER A 206 -19.13 -14.54 -3.63
N ALA A 207 -19.11 -13.66 -4.60
CA ALA A 207 -18.94 -12.22 -4.36
C ALA A 207 -20.14 -11.61 -3.60
N ILE A 208 -21.35 -12.16 -3.80
CA ILE A 208 -22.58 -11.71 -3.12
C ILE A 208 -22.64 -12.23 -1.67
N ILE A 209 -22.18 -13.46 -1.44
CA ILE A 209 -22.29 -14.13 -0.12
C ILE A 209 -21.26 -13.59 0.87
N TYR A 210 -20.08 -13.18 0.42
CA TYR A 210 -19.00 -12.64 1.25
C TYR A 210 -19.10 -11.13 1.45
#